data_bc8ff8225f718ba3870d7af4e52092f7
#
_entry.id   bc8ff8225f718ba3870d7af4e52092f7
#
_cell.length_a   1.000
_cell.length_b   1.000
_cell.length_c   1.000
_cell.angle_alpha   90.00
_cell.angle_beta   90.00
_cell.angle_gamma   90.00
#
_symmetry.space_group_name_H-M   'P 1'
#
loop_
_entity.id
_entity.type
_entity.pdbx_description
1 polymer ?
#
loop_
_entity_poly.entity_id
_entity_poly.type
_entity_poly.pdbx_seq_one_letter_code
_entity_poly.pdbx_strand_id
1 'polypeptide(L)'
;MSFFFTIAGSTLRNAVAFVPKAPLRNNYQINIIEKSSSFVRQLPSFSNSITPNTSTQRYMSTATPPKKAETTDIIELPTNDNDSDLLKIRHSSAHVMAMAVQQAFPEAQVTIGPWIDNGFYYDFYFPETVDEETGETVEARKLTAQDLKKIKKAMDKIVNKKYPITREEVSREEAKKRIMEMNEPFKLEILDSIKTEPITIYHIGDEWWDLCAGPHLENTGEIPKKAVQLQSVAGAYWRGDENREMLQRVYATAWKDPTQLKAYKKMLEEAKQRDHRMLGKKLDLFSIQEDAGGGLVFWHPKGSVIRRIIEDFWKETHIDGGYDLVYSPHIANINLWKTSGHFDFYKDGMFDQMDVENEEYQIRPMNCPFHCLMFKDELRSYRDLPIRWAELGTVYR
;
A
#
# COMPACT_ATOMS: atom_id res chain seq x y z
N MET A 1 -3.95 1.88 -9.30
CA MET A 1 -5.25 1.96 -8.58
C MET A 1 -5.09 1.16 -7.29
N SER A 2 -4.91 1.84 -6.17
CA SER A 2 -4.83 1.23 -4.84
C SER A 2 -6.14 1.52 -4.14
N PHE A 3 -6.90 0.48 -3.86
CA PHE A 3 -8.12 0.60 -3.08
C PHE A 3 -7.77 0.54 -1.59
N PHE A 4 -8.01 1.60 -0.88
CA PHE A 4 -8.02 1.63 0.58
C PHE A 4 -9.40 1.19 1.07
N PHE A 5 -9.46 0.09 1.81
CA PHE A 5 -10.61 -0.24 2.63
C PHE A 5 -10.44 0.45 3.99
N THR A 6 -11.31 1.41 4.27
CA THR A 6 -11.47 1.97 5.61
C THR A 6 -12.47 1.10 6.37
N ILE A 7 -11.99 0.31 7.33
CA ILE A 7 -12.86 -0.36 8.29
C ILE A 7 -13.05 0.59 9.47
N ALA A 8 -14.29 1.00 9.68
CA ALA A 8 -14.72 1.79 10.81
C ALA A 8 -14.46 1.02 12.12
N GLY A 9 -13.75 1.66 13.04
CA GLY A 9 -13.50 1.15 14.38
C GLY A 9 -14.76 1.18 15.24
N SER A 10 -15.08 0.04 15.83
CA SER A 10 -15.92 -0.02 17.04
C SER A 10 -15.07 -0.50 18.21
N THR A 11 -15.00 0.34 19.20
CA THR A 11 -14.44 0.11 20.53
C THR A 11 -14.97 -1.19 21.14
N LEU A 12 -14.08 -2.11 21.49
CA LEU A 12 -14.33 -3.14 22.49
C LEU A 12 -13.18 -3.19 23.50
N ARG A 13 -13.59 -3.03 24.76
CA ARG A 13 -12.78 -3.01 25.95
C ARG A 13 -12.10 -4.36 26.19
N ASN A 14 -10.92 -4.26 26.79
CA ASN A 14 -10.09 -5.29 27.41
C ASN A 14 -10.86 -6.52 27.91
N ALA A 15 -10.53 -7.69 27.35
CA ALA A 15 -10.62 -8.95 28.03
C ALA A 15 -9.31 -9.70 27.78
N VAL A 16 -8.45 -9.70 28.80
CA VAL A 16 -7.26 -10.55 28.87
C VAL A 16 -7.78 -11.98 29.07
N ALA A 17 -7.72 -12.81 28.04
CA ALA A 17 -7.95 -14.23 28.15
C ALA A 17 -6.60 -14.93 28.21
N PHE A 18 -6.29 -15.49 29.37
CA PHE A 18 -5.21 -16.43 29.64
C PHE A 18 -5.41 -17.69 28.76
N VAL A 19 -4.47 -17.95 27.86
CA VAL A 19 -4.42 -19.21 27.13
C VAL A 19 -3.42 -20.13 27.85
N PRO A 20 -3.82 -21.29 28.39
CA PRO A 20 -2.88 -22.23 28.97
C PRO A 20 -2.08 -22.93 27.88
N LYS A 21 -0.76 -22.98 28.05
CA LYS A 21 0.15 -23.78 27.24
C LYS A 21 -0.16 -25.26 27.46
N ALA A 22 -0.56 -25.96 26.39
CA ALA A 22 -0.62 -27.41 26.37
C ALA A 22 0.77 -28.01 26.05
N PRO A 23 1.16 -29.12 26.66
CA PRO A 23 2.48 -29.71 26.46
C PRO A 23 2.58 -30.47 25.14
N LEU A 24 3.73 -30.30 24.49
CA LEU A 24 4.17 -31.10 23.33
C LEU A 24 4.20 -32.58 23.70
N ARG A 25 3.41 -33.40 23.04
CA ARG A 25 3.60 -34.87 23.04
C ARG A 25 4.19 -35.29 21.69
N ASN A 26 5.43 -35.69 21.75
CA ASN A 26 6.08 -36.54 20.75
C ASN A 26 5.42 -37.90 20.66
N ASN A 27 5.50 -38.49 19.50
CA ASN A 27 5.44 -39.89 19.11
C ASN A 27 4.29 -40.23 18.16
N TYR A 28 4.58 -40.12 16.87
CA TYR A 28 4.00 -41.07 15.91
C TYR A 28 5.14 -41.92 15.31
N GLN A 29 5.24 -43.14 15.82
CA GLN A 29 5.95 -44.22 15.13
C GLN A 29 5.03 -44.74 14.02
N ILE A 30 5.51 -44.68 12.81
CA ILE A 30 4.85 -45.32 11.66
C ILE A 30 5.30 -46.76 11.64
N ASN A 31 4.40 -47.67 12.03
CA ASN A 31 4.58 -49.08 11.80
C ASN A 31 4.24 -49.41 10.33
N ILE A 32 5.25 -49.70 9.55
CA ILE A 32 5.13 -50.31 8.23
C ILE A 32 4.75 -51.79 8.42
N ILE A 33 3.49 -52.14 8.14
CA ILE A 33 3.09 -53.53 8.01
C ILE A 33 3.35 -54.00 6.60
N GLU A 34 4.42 -54.82 6.47
CA GLU A 34 4.61 -55.65 5.29
C GLU A 34 3.46 -56.67 5.14
N LYS A 35 2.73 -56.62 4.04
CA LYS A 35 2.01 -57.80 3.52
C LYS A 35 2.42 -58.02 2.07
N SER A 36 3.21 -59.06 1.93
CA SER A 36 3.56 -59.74 0.70
C SER A 36 2.27 -60.37 0.03
N SER A 37 2.15 -60.23 -1.27
CA SER A 37 2.09 -61.41 -2.18
C SER A 37 1.81 -61.02 -3.63
N SER A 38 2.75 -61.38 -4.48
CA SER A 38 2.57 -62.02 -5.77
C SER A 38 1.61 -61.41 -6.79
N PHE A 39 2.16 -60.63 -7.74
CA PHE A 39 1.84 -60.75 -9.16
C PHE A 39 3.04 -60.35 -10.04
N VAL A 40 3.84 -61.39 -10.37
CA VAL A 40 4.91 -61.25 -11.38
C VAL A 40 4.23 -61.39 -12.72
N ARG A 41 4.21 -60.32 -13.53
CA ARG A 41 4.08 -60.41 -14.97
C ARG A 41 5.34 -59.92 -15.64
N GLN A 42 5.96 -60.84 -16.34
CA GLN A 42 7.13 -60.66 -17.17
C GLN A 42 6.95 -59.52 -18.16
N LEU A 43 7.83 -58.56 -18.18
CA LEU A 43 8.09 -57.64 -19.27
C LEU A 43 9.44 -58.00 -19.91
N PRO A 44 9.58 -57.96 -21.24
CA PRO A 44 10.80 -58.39 -21.94
C PRO A 44 11.93 -57.42 -21.70
N SER A 45 13.11 -57.98 -21.48
CA SER A 45 14.40 -57.31 -21.37
C SER A 45 14.77 -56.60 -22.67
N PHE A 46 14.76 -55.26 -22.70
CA PHE A 46 15.53 -54.50 -23.67
C PHE A 46 16.84 -54.05 -23.03
N SER A 47 17.91 -54.68 -23.36
CA SER A 47 19.25 -54.23 -23.12
C SER A 47 19.59 -53.12 -24.12
N ASN A 48 19.51 -51.88 -23.67
CA ASN A 48 20.17 -50.79 -24.36
C ASN A 48 21.22 -50.19 -23.42
N SER A 49 22.45 -50.46 -23.80
CA SER A 49 23.66 -49.83 -23.23
C SER A 49 23.60 -48.32 -23.52
N ILE A 50 23.18 -47.54 -22.56
CA ILE A 50 23.35 -46.08 -22.60
C ILE A 50 24.67 -45.76 -21.93
N THR A 51 25.66 -45.40 -22.70
CA THR A 51 26.89 -44.78 -22.24
C THR A 51 26.54 -43.43 -21.56
N PRO A 52 27.05 -43.12 -20.37
CA PRO A 52 26.77 -41.85 -19.72
C PRO A 52 27.43 -40.72 -20.52
N ASN A 53 26.60 -39.85 -21.05
CA ASN A 53 27.01 -38.64 -21.73
C ASN A 53 27.61 -37.68 -20.73
N THR A 54 28.90 -37.42 -20.85
CA THR A 54 29.75 -36.62 -19.96
C THR A 54 29.51 -35.10 -20.06
N SER A 55 28.28 -34.65 -20.29
CA SER A 55 27.95 -33.22 -20.43
C SER A 55 27.31 -32.57 -19.19
N THR A 56 27.06 -33.33 -18.12
CA THR A 56 26.40 -32.81 -16.88
C THR A 56 27.39 -32.29 -15.81
N GLN A 57 28.68 -32.26 -16.09
CA GLN A 57 29.71 -31.86 -15.13
C GLN A 57 30.26 -30.43 -15.32
N ARG A 58 29.59 -29.54 -16.06
CA ARG A 58 30.11 -28.18 -16.34
C ARG A 58 29.39 -27.02 -15.65
N TYR A 59 28.57 -27.27 -14.64
CA TYR A 59 27.90 -26.18 -13.90
C TYR A 59 28.20 -26.13 -12.38
N MET A 60 29.24 -26.80 -11.93
CA MET A 60 29.85 -26.45 -10.64
C MET A 60 30.98 -25.44 -10.89
N SER A 61 30.60 -24.22 -11.25
CA SER A 61 31.50 -23.09 -11.15
C SER A 61 31.83 -22.92 -9.65
N THR A 62 33.10 -22.98 -9.32
CA THR A 62 33.65 -22.56 -8.02
C THR A 62 33.43 -21.05 -7.86
N ALA A 63 32.19 -20.65 -7.62
CA ALA A 63 31.90 -19.31 -7.20
C ALA A 63 32.42 -19.15 -5.77
N THR A 64 33.50 -18.40 -5.64
CA THR A 64 33.96 -17.90 -4.34
C THR A 64 32.76 -17.32 -3.60
N PRO A 65 32.51 -17.71 -2.33
CA PRO A 65 31.40 -17.15 -1.60
C PRO A 65 31.52 -15.62 -1.61
N PRO A 66 30.43 -14.87 -1.87
CA PRO A 66 30.49 -13.44 -1.86
C PRO A 66 31.06 -12.98 -0.52
N LYS A 67 32.06 -12.08 -0.56
CA LYS A 67 32.57 -11.40 0.63
C LYS A 67 31.35 -10.98 1.44
N LYS A 68 31.31 -11.34 2.74
CA LYS A 68 30.31 -10.81 3.67
C LYS A 68 30.22 -9.32 3.43
N ALA A 69 29.06 -8.85 2.99
CA ALA A 69 28.79 -7.43 2.92
C ALA A 69 29.09 -6.88 4.32
N GLU A 70 29.92 -5.86 4.39
CA GLU A 70 30.12 -5.10 5.63
C GLU A 70 28.72 -4.74 6.13
N THR A 71 28.41 -5.12 7.34
CA THR A 71 27.17 -4.71 8.03
C THR A 71 27.29 -3.21 8.22
N THR A 72 26.86 -2.44 7.22
CA THR A 72 26.57 -1.02 7.42
C THR A 72 25.46 -0.99 8.45
N ASP A 73 25.69 -0.31 9.57
CA ASP A 73 24.66 -0.05 10.58
C ASP A 73 23.42 0.46 9.87
N ILE A 74 22.42 -0.41 9.73
CA ILE A 74 21.14 -0.06 9.13
C ILE A 74 20.44 0.79 10.19
N ILE A 75 20.37 2.09 9.98
CA ILE A 75 19.57 2.97 10.83
C ILE A 75 18.11 2.57 10.61
N GLU A 76 17.52 1.94 11.63
CA GLU A 76 16.09 1.65 11.64
C GLU A 76 15.33 2.98 11.76
N LEU A 77 14.52 3.28 10.75
CA LEU A 77 13.74 4.51 10.72
C LEU A 77 12.48 4.35 11.57
N PRO A 78 12.18 5.31 12.46
CA PRO A 78 10.96 5.28 13.25
C PRO A 78 9.72 5.45 12.36
N THR A 79 8.61 4.83 12.79
CA THR A 79 7.29 4.95 12.15
C THR A 79 6.36 5.80 13.01
N ASN A 80 5.22 6.22 12.47
CA ASN A 80 4.22 6.95 13.24
C ASN A 80 3.62 6.14 14.40
N ASP A 81 3.60 4.81 14.27
CA ASP A 81 3.02 3.91 15.27
C ASP A 81 3.93 3.71 16.48
N ASN A 82 5.25 3.75 16.25
CA ASN A 82 6.23 3.52 17.31
C ASN A 82 6.82 4.83 17.88
N ASP A 83 6.52 6.00 17.29
CA ASP A 83 7.05 7.30 17.71
C ASP A 83 6.02 8.42 17.59
N SER A 84 5.34 8.72 18.71
CA SER A 84 4.32 9.75 18.78
C SER A 84 4.85 11.17 18.52
N ASP A 85 6.13 11.43 18.82
CA ASP A 85 6.74 12.74 18.59
C ASP A 85 6.98 12.95 17.10
N LEU A 86 7.38 11.90 16.38
CA LEU A 86 7.51 11.94 14.92
C LEU A 86 6.17 12.24 14.26
N LEU A 87 5.09 11.64 14.74
CA LEU A 87 3.74 11.92 14.26
C LEU A 87 3.38 13.39 14.44
N LYS A 88 3.63 13.95 15.67
CA LYS A 88 3.39 15.39 15.95
C LYS A 88 4.22 16.28 15.04
N ILE A 89 5.51 15.95 14.81
CA ILE A 89 6.39 16.69 13.90
C ILE A 89 5.79 16.72 12.49
N ARG A 90 5.34 15.59 11.97
CA ARG A 90 4.74 15.47 10.62
C ARG A 90 3.46 16.27 10.52
N HIS A 91 2.56 16.10 11.48
CA HIS A 91 1.28 16.80 11.48
C HIS A 91 1.45 18.31 11.61
N SER A 92 2.26 18.77 12.55
CA SER A 92 2.54 20.22 12.68
C SER A 92 3.29 20.79 11.48
N SER A 93 4.15 19.99 10.84
CA SER A 93 4.80 20.41 9.59
C SER A 93 3.81 20.54 8.43
N ALA A 94 2.73 19.74 8.38
CA ALA A 94 1.66 19.88 7.40
C ALA A 94 0.93 21.22 7.55
N HIS A 95 0.58 21.60 8.77
CA HIS A 95 -0.05 22.90 9.08
C HIS A 95 0.87 24.08 8.79
N VAL A 96 2.16 23.98 9.16
CA VAL A 96 3.16 25.01 8.79
C VAL A 96 3.34 25.13 7.29
N MET A 97 3.22 24.02 6.54
CA MET A 97 3.24 24.06 5.08
C MET A 97 2.00 24.75 4.53
N ALA A 98 0.80 24.48 5.07
CA ALA A 98 -0.43 25.13 4.65
C ALA A 98 -0.38 26.65 4.88
N MET A 99 0.01 27.07 6.07
CA MET A 99 0.26 28.47 6.37
C MET A 99 1.30 29.12 5.43
N ALA A 100 2.39 28.40 5.13
CA ALA A 100 3.45 28.91 4.24
C ALA A 100 2.97 29.04 2.78
N VAL A 101 2.09 28.14 2.32
CA VAL A 101 1.49 28.21 0.98
C VAL A 101 0.58 29.42 0.89
N GLN A 102 -0.33 29.62 1.85
CA GLN A 102 -1.24 30.77 1.84
C GLN A 102 -0.51 32.11 1.99
N GLN A 103 0.61 32.16 2.74
CA GLN A 103 1.45 33.36 2.79
C GLN A 103 2.19 33.64 1.46
N ALA A 104 2.55 32.60 0.72
CA ALA A 104 3.24 32.73 -0.57
C ALA A 104 2.28 32.94 -1.73
N PHE A 105 1.06 32.43 -1.61
CA PHE A 105 0.01 32.40 -2.61
C PHE A 105 -1.35 32.60 -1.92
N PRO A 106 -1.76 33.84 -1.70
CA PRO A 106 -2.99 34.17 -0.96
C PRO A 106 -4.28 33.62 -1.61
N GLU A 107 -4.24 33.32 -2.90
CA GLU A 107 -5.33 32.71 -3.66
C GLU A 107 -5.54 31.22 -3.33
N ALA A 108 -4.57 30.57 -2.67
CA ALA A 108 -4.64 29.15 -2.38
C ALA A 108 -5.66 28.85 -1.29
N GLN A 109 -6.62 27.99 -1.59
CA GLN A 109 -7.57 27.44 -0.62
C GLN A 109 -7.05 26.12 -0.06
N VAL A 110 -7.17 25.96 1.26
CA VAL A 110 -6.66 24.78 1.97
C VAL A 110 -7.76 23.74 2.16
N THR A 111 -7.38 22.46 2.08
CA THR A 111 -8.32 21.37 2.28
C THR A 111 -7.93 20.49 3.47
N ILE A 112 -7.18 19.41 3.24
CA ILE A 112 -6.73 18.47 4.26
C ILE A 112 -5.23 18.22 4.17
N GLY A 113 -4.60 17.98 5.33
CA GLY A 113 -3.15 17.74 5.43
C GLY A 113 -2.79 16.64 6.43
N PRO A 114 -3.09 15.37 6.15
CA PRO A 114 -2.75 14.29 7.04
C PRO A 114 -1.26 13.93 7.00
N TRP A 115 -0.80 13.28 8.07
CA TRP A 115 0.46 12.54 8.06
C TRP A 115 0.32 11.21 7.31
N ILE A 116 1.42 10.72 6.77
CA ILE A 116 1.56 9.40 6.14
C ILE A 116 2.82 8.71 6.67
N ASP A 117 3.00 7.42 6.37
CA ASP A 117 4.08 6.59 6.94
C ASP A 117 5.48 7.21 6.87
N ASN A 118 5.82 7.89 5.78
CA ASN A 118 7.15 8.46 5.58
C ASN A 118 7.15 9.99 5.49
N GLY A 119 6.07 10.65 5.94
CA GLY A 119 5.98 12.10 5.82
C GLY A 119 4.57 12.63 6.04
N PHE A 120 4.20 13.56 5.21
CA PHE A 120 2.89 14.21 5.21
C PHE A 120 2.60 14.78 3.82
N TYR A 121 1.35 15.15 3.59
CA TYR A 121 0.98 15.98 2.45
C TYR A 121 -0.04 17.03 2.87
N TYR A 122 -0.30 17.99 1.98
CA TYR A 122 -1.43 18.89 2.09
C TYR A 122 -1.99 19.18 0.71
N ASP A 123 -3.32 19.24 0.61
CA ASP A 123 -4.04 19.48 -0.63
C ASP A 123 -4.47 20.93 -0.72
N PHE A 124 -4.20 21.55 -1.87
CA PHE A 124 -4.49 22.94 -2.15
C PHE A 124 -5.34 23.07 -3.42
N TYR A 125 -6.33 23.90 -3.37
CA TYR A 125 -7.07 24.33 -4.56
C TYR A 125 -6.60 25.73 -4.96
N PHE A 126 -6.36 25.92 -6.25
CA PHE A 126 -6.07 27.22 -6.84
C PHE A 126 -7.20 27.53 -7.80
N PRO A 127 -8.06 28.53 -7.51
CA PRO A 127 -9.14 28.89 -8.39
C PRO A 127 -8.61 29.53 -9.69
N GLU A 128 -9.38 29.38 -10.75
CA GLU A 128 -9.24 30.24 -11.91
C GLU A 128 -9.65 31.67 -11.52
N THR A 129 -8.94 32.64 -11.99
CA THR A 129 -9.21 34.06 -11.73
C THR A 129 -9.55 34.75 -13.04
N VAL A 130 -10.35 35.79 -12.96
CA VAL A 130 -10.65 36.67 -14.13
C VAL A 130 -9.81 37.92 -13.94
N ASP A 131 -9.02 38.25 -14.93
CA ASP A 131 -8.25 39.48 -14.94
C ASP A 131 -9.23 40.67 -15.03
N GLU A 132 -9.19 41.57 -14.06
CA GLU A 132 -10.12 42.69 -13.93
C GLU A 132 -9.94 43.73 -15.05
N GLU A 133 -8.74 43.81 -15.67
CA GLU A 133 -8.46 44.77 -16.74
C GLU A 133 -8.80 44.24 -18.13
N THR A 134 -8.57 42.95 -18.37
CA THR A 134 -8.75 42.33 -19.69
C THR A 134 -10.05 41.54 -19.80
N GLY A 135 -10.66 41.12 -18.70
CA GLY A 135 -11.83 40.22 -18.65
C GLY A 135 -11.53 38.79 -19.09
N GLU A 136 -10.26 38.44 -19.28
CA GLU A 136 -9.82 37.10 -19.67
C GLU A 136 -9.72 36.19 -18.45
N THR A 137 -10.09 34.92 -18.62
CA THR A 137 -9.91 33.89 -17.58
C THR A 137 -8.44 33.52 -17.51
N VAL A 138 -7.82 33.73 -16.35
CA VAL A 138 -6.46 33.29 -16.05
C VAL A 138 -6.53 31.86 -15.50
N GLU A 139 -5.84 30.94 -16.18
CA GLU A 139 -5.77 29.54 -15.74
C GLU A 139 -5.28 29.41 -14.29
N ALA A 140 -5.83 28.44 -13.59
CA ALA A 140 -5.42 28.09 -12.24
C ALA A 140 -3.90 27.87 -12.15
N ARG A 141 -3.26 28.46 -11.14
CA ARG A 141 -1.83 28.30 -10.89
C ARG A 141 -1.43 26.83 -10.74
N LYS A 142 -0.37 26.43 -11.41
CA LYS A 142 0.25 25.11 -11.22
C LYS A 142 1.58 25.28 -10.45
N LEU A 143 1.66 24.65 -9.28
CA LEU A 143 2.86 24.68 -8.45
C LEU A 143 4.05 24.00 -9.15
N THR A 144 5.18 24.68 -9.16
CA THR A 144 6.43 24.24 -9.78
C THR A 144 7.49 23.86 -8.74
N ALA A 145 8.58 23.26 -9.18
CA ALA A 145 9.74 22.99 -8.31
C ALA A 145 10.37 24.26 -7.72
N GLN A 146 10.19 25.42 -8.38
CA GLN A 146 10.63 26.72 -7.84
C GLN A 146 9.71 27.19 -6.72
N ASP A 147 8.41 26.97 -6.86
CA ASP A 147 7.42 27.28 -5.83
C ASP A 147 7.65 26.44 -4.58
N LEU A 148 7.98 25.16 -4.70
CA LEU A 148 8.36 24.34 -3.55
C LEU A 148 9.55 24.93 -2.78
N LYS A 149 10.54 25.51 -3.46
CA LYS A 149 11.66 26.20 -2.80
C LYS A 149 11.19 27.47 -2.08
N LYS A 150 10.24 28.21 -2.66
CA LYS A 150 9.64 29.41 -2.06
C LYS A 150 8.84 29.04 -0.80
N ILE A 151 8.00 28.01 -0.91
CA ILE A 151 7.22 27.46 0.22
C ILE A 151 8.16 26.99 1.35
N LYS A 152 9.21 26.22 1.03
CA LYS A 152 10.17 25.77 2.06
C LYS A 152 10.85 26.92 2.79
N LYS A 153 11.21 28.00 2.08
CA LYS A 153 11.76 29.19 2.72
C LYS A 153 10.74 29.89 3.64
N ALA A 154 9.46 29.91 3.26
CA ALA A 154 8.40 30.47 4.10
C ALA A 154 8.19 29.60 5.34
N MET A 155 8.12 28.26 5.19
CA MET A 155 8.08 27.33 6.33
C MET A 155 9.22 27.57 7.32
N ASP A 156 10.46 27.72 6.82
CA ASP A 156 11.62 27.94 7.67
C ASP A 156 11.54 29.28 8.44
N LYS A 157 10.91 30.31 7.84
CA LYS A 157 10.64 31.58 8.54
C LYS A 157 9.60 31.39 9.66
N ILE A 158 8.52 30.67 9.40
CA ILE A 158 7.48 30.36 10.40
C ILE A 158 8.08 29.59 11.57
N VAL A 159 8.86 28.54 11.28
CA VAL A 159 9.56 27.75 12.32
C VAL A 159 10.50 28.61 13.16
N ASN A 160 11.21 29.57 12.54
CA ASN A 160 12.10 30.48 13.28
C ASN A 160 11.36 31.42 14.24
N LYS A 161 10.11 31.80 13.93
CA LYS A 161 9.29 32.67 14.79
C LYS A 161 8.82 31.96 16.05
N LYS A 162 8.89 30.61 16.12
CA LYS A 162 8.50 29.78 17.27
C LYS A 162 7.08 30.09 17.78
N TYR A 163 6.15 30.19 16.87
CA TYR A 163 4.75 30.43 17.22
C TYR A 163 4.21 29.29 18.08
N PRO A 164 3.45 29.59 19.14
CA PRO A 164 2.73 28.56 19.90
C PRO A 164 1.69 27.89 19.00
N ILE A 165 1.50 26.59 19.19
CA ILE A 165 0.42 25.83 18.56
C ILE A 165 -0.60 25.54 19.67
N THR A 166 -1.74 26.16 19.60
CA THR A 166 -2.76 26.11 20.65
C THR A 166 -4.05 25.48 20.13
N ARG A 167 -4.70 24.68 21.00
CA ARG A 167 -5.97 24.04 20.71
C ARG A 167 -7.11 24.85 21.27
N GLU A 168 -8.12 25.12 20.48
CA GLU A 168 -9.37 25.76 20.87
C GLU A 168 -10.54 24.83 20.59
N GLU A 169 -11.54 24.86 21.47
CA GLU A 169 -12.82 24.18 21.26
C GLU A 169 -13.90 25.22 21.03
N VAL A 170 -14.63 25.09 19.93
CA VAL A 170 -15.69 26.02 19.54
C VAL A 170 -16.97 25.27 19.17
N SER A 171 -18.10 26.01 19.16
CA SER A 171 -19.34 25.45 18.62
C SER A 171 -19.26 25.32 17.08
N ARG A 172 -20.11 24.48 16.51
CA ARG A 172 -20.18 24.29 15.06
C ARG A 172 -20.56 25.59 14.35
N GLU A 173 -21.46 26.37 14.94
CA GLU A 173 -21.90 27.65 14.39
C GLU A 173 -20.75 28.67 14.36
N GLU A 174 -19.94 28.71 15.40
CA GLU A 174 -18.78 29.60 15.45
C GLU A 174 -17.72 29.16 14.44
N ALA A 175 -17.41 27.84 14.35
CA ALA A 175 -16.51 27.32 13.35
C ALA A 175 -16.96 27.64 11.93
N LYS A 176 -18.27 27.45 11.63
CA LYS A 176 -18.86 27.75 10.35
C LYS A 176 -18.73 29.23 10.00
N LYS A 177 -19.03 30.14 10.95
CA LYS A 177 -18.88 31.56 10.76
C LYS A 177 -17.46 31.95 10.38
N ARG A 178 -16.46 31.47 11.14
CA ARG A 178 -15.04 31.77 10.90
C ARG A 178 -14.56 31.25 9.55
N ILE A 179 -14.99 30.04 9.13
CA ILE A 179 -14.65 29.47 7.83
C ILE A 179 -15.27 30.30 6.69
N MET A 180 -16.50 30.76 6.84
CA MET A 180 -17.15 31.62 5.86
C MET A 180 -16.43 32.97 5.70
N GLU A 181 -15.97 33.55 6.81
CA GLU A 181 -15.18 34.79 6.79
C GLU A 181 -13.83 34.63 6.04
N MET A 182 -13.25 33.43 6.07
CA MET A 182 -12.01 33.11 5.36
C MET A 182 -12.20 32.68 3.91
N ASN A 183 -13.45 32.51 3.45
CA ASN A 183 -13.79 32.03 2.10
C ASN A 183 -13.14 30.68 1.74
N GLU A 184 -13.21 29.71 2.69
CA GLU A 184 -12.64 28.36 2.54
C GLU A 184 -13.76 27.30 2.34
N PRO A 185 -14.31 27.14 1.13
CA PRO A 185 -15.48 26.30 0.88
C PRO A 185 -15.23 24.81 1.20
N PHE A 186 -14.03 24.32 0.95
CA PHE A 186 -13.68 22.93 1.27
C PHE A 186 -13.71 22.64 2.76
N LYS A 187 -13.35 23.63 3.61
CA LYS A 187 -13.44 23.53 5.06
C LYS A 187 -14.88 23.45 5.55
N LEU A 188 -15.84 24.08 4.87
CA LEU A 188 -17.26 23.92 5.18
C LEU A 188 -17.72 22.50 4.96
N GLU A 189 -17.36 21.87 3.84
CA GLU A 189 -17.68 20.47 3.58
C GLU A 189 -17.03 19.51 4.59
N ILE A 190 -15.80 19.81 5.04
CA ILE A 190 -15.12 19.05 6.09
C ILE A 190 -15.88 19.18 7.41
N LEU A 191 -16.25 20.40 7.80
CA LEU A 191 -17.03 20.67 9.00
C LEU A 191 -18.34 19.90 9.03
N ASP A 192 -19.05 19.85 7.91
CA ASP A 192 -20.31 19.09 7.77
C ASP A 192 -20.10 17.57 7.95
N SER A 193 -18.93 17.06 7.64
CA SER A 193 -18.59 15.65 7.80
C SER A 193 -18.23 15.26 9.25
N ILE A 194 -17.87 16.21 10.09
CA ILE A 194 -17.51 15.98 11.50
C ILE A 194 -18.78 15.74 12.30
N LYS A 195 -18.90 14.58 12.94
CA LYS A 195 -20.09 14.18 13.73
C LYS A 195 -19.97 14.50 15.21
N THR A 196 -18.77 14.80 15.66
CA THR A 196 -18.47 15.05 17.09
C THR A 196 -18.47 16.53 17.43
N GLU A 197 -18.86 16.86 18.64
CA GLU A 197 -18.74 18.21 19.23
C GLU A 197 -18.06 18.11 20.61
N PRO A 198 -17.33 19.14 21.03
CA PRO A 198 -17.07 20.41 20.34
C PRO A 198 -16.16 20.27 19.13
N ILE A 199 -16.24 21.24 18.21
CA ILE A 199 -15.32 21.33 17.05
C ILE A 199 -13.97 21.81 17.55
N THR A 200 -12.89 21.16 17.12
CA THR A 200 -11.53 21.54 17.51
C THR A 200 -10.81 22.28 16.40
N ILE A 201 -10.17 23.37 16.79
CA ILE A 201 -9.36 24.24 15.94
C ILE A 201 -7.95 24.30 16.53
N TYR A 202 -6.95 24.25 15.69
CA TYR A 202 -5.56 24.48 16.08
C TYR A 202 -5.04 25.77 15.45
N HIS A 203 -4.50 26.64 16.31
CA HIS A 203 -3.92 27.93 15.93
C HIS A 203 -2.40 27.82 15.85
N ILE A 204 -1.80 28.54 14.89
CA ILE A 204 -0.37 28.81 14.83
C ILE A 204 -0.16 30.30 15.11
N GLY A 205 0.14 30.62 16.37
CA GLY A 205 0.09 32.00 16.84
C GLY A 205 -1.30 32.61 16.63
N ASP A 206 -1.33 33.92 16.38
CA ASP A 206 -2.56 34.64 16.05
C ASP A 206 -2.76 34.79 14.53
N GLU A 207 -1.85 34.25 13.72
CA GLU A 207 -1.78 34.53 12.27
C GLU A 207 -2.51 33.46 11.43
N TRP A 208 -2.70 32.23 11.93
CA TRP A 208 -3.28 31.16 11.14
C TRP A 208 -3.93 30.07 12.00
N TRP A 209 -4.96 29.43 11.48
CA TRP A 209 -5.63 28.32 12.16
C TRP A 209 -6.20 27.30 11.18
N ASP A 210 -6.50 26.10 11.67
CA ASP A 210 -7.10 25.03 10.88
C ASP A 210 -8.05 24.15 11.73
N LEU A 211 -9.04 23.53 11.06
CA LEU A 211 -9.87 22.47 11.64
C LEU A 211 -9.01 21.21 11.81
N CYS A 212 -8.80 20.78 13.05
CA CYS A 212 -7.97 19.63 13.32
C CYS A 212 -8.25 18.99 14.67
N ALA A 213 -8.12 17.66 14.74
CA ALA A 213 -8.23 16.90 15.97
C ALA A 213 -6.89 16.73 16.72
N GLY A 214 -5.75 17.10 16.09
CA GLY A 214 -4.40 16.87 16.62
C GLY A 214 -3.94 15.42 16.50
N PRO A 215 -2.87 15.02 17.21
CA PRO A 215 -2.05 15.87 18.09
C PRO A 215 -1.01 16.71 17.35
N HIS A 216 -0.53 17.75 17.98
CA HIS A 216 0.51 18.66 17.47
C HIS A 216 1.64 18.85 18.48
N LEU A 217 2.74 19.50 18.02
CA LEU A 217 3.79 20.05 18.86
C LEU A 217 3.28 21.25 19.66
N GLU A 218 4.01 21.67 20.69
CA GLU A 218 3.64 22.84 21.50
C GLU A 218 3.92 24.16 20.77
N ASN A 219 4.95 24.18 19.94
CA ASN A 219 5.29 25.35 19.12
C ASN A 219 6.00 24.97 17.82
N THR A 220 5.96 25.87 16.82
CA THR A 220 6.56 25.63 15.52
C THR A 220 8.08 25.49 15.57
N GLY A 221 8.75 26.02 16.60
CA GLY A 221 10.21 25.97 16.77
C GLY A 221 10.74 24.56 17.05
N GLU A 222 9.89 23.64 17.46
CA GLU A 222 10.24 22.23 17.68
C GLU A 222 10.37 21.44 16.36
N ILE A 223 9.89 21.99 15.25
CA ILE A 223 10.03 21.36 13.93
C ILE A 223 11.51 21.43 13.48
N PRO A 224 12.17 20.30 13.24
CA PRO A 224 13.57 20.25 12.85
C PRO A 224 13.74 20.63 11.38
N LYS A 225 13.88 21.93 11.08
CA LYS A 225 13.94 22.51 9.71
C LYS A 225 14.83 21.76 8.73
N LYS A 226 15.99 21.26 9.21
CA LYS A 226 16.96 20.53 8.40
C LYS A 226 16.54 19.09 8.12
N ALA A 227 15.52 18.58 8.84
CA ALA A 227 14.96 17.25 8.67
C ALA A 227 13.59 17.25 7.96
N VAL A 228 13.13 18.41 7.48
CA VAL A 228 11.90 18.54 6.68
C VAL A 228 12.24 18.90 5.24
N GLN A 229 11.68 18.13 4.30
CA GLN A 229 11.88 18.34 2.87
C GLN A 229 10.57 18.19 2.10
N LEU A 230 10.26 19.18 1.25
CA LEU A 230 9.21 19.06 0.24
C LEU A 230 9.72 18.16 -0.90
N GLN A 231 8.87 17.29 -1.41
CA GLN A 231 9.24 16.24 -2.37
C GLN A 231 8.71 16.51 -3.77
N SER A 232 7.38 16.55 -3.90
CA SER A 232 6.72 16.64 -5.21
C SER A 232 5.34 17.28 -5.09
N VAL A 233 4.80 17.66 -6.25
CA VAL A 233 3.40 18.05 -6.42
C VAL A 233 2.74 17.02 -7.33
N ALA A 234 1.52 16.60 -6.98
CA ALA A 234 0.70 15.73 -7.81
C ALA A 234 -0.75 16.23 -7.84
N GLY A 235 -1.46 15.94 -8.92
CA GLY A 235 -2.91 16.16 -8.96
C GLY A 235 -3.66 15.16 -8.08
N ALA A 236 -4.72 15.62 -7.44
CA ALA A 236 -5.63 14.77 -6.68
C ALA A 236 -7.06 15.35 -6.81
N TYR A 237 -8.03 14.50 -7.08
CA TYR A 237 -9.44 14.95 -7.11
C TYR A 237 -9.97 15.06 -5.68
N TRP A 238 -10.78 16.10 -5.44
CA TRP A 238 -11.43 16.28 -4.14
C TRP A 238 -12.25 15.04 -3.78
N ARG A 239 -12.00 14.47 -2.60
CA ARG A 239 -12.61 13.21 -2.12
C ARG A 239 -12.45 12.01 -3.06
N GLY A 240 -11.51 12.06 -4.00
CA GLY A 240 -11.27 11.00 -4.97
C GLY A 240 -12.30 10.89 -6.11
N ASP A 241 -13.18 11.87 -6.25
CA ASP A 241 -14.19 11.92 -7.30
C ASP A 241 -13.64 12.71 -8.50
N GLU A 242 -13.50 12.07 -9.65
CA GLU A 242 -12.97 12.66 -10.89
C GLU A 242 -13.86 13.78 -11.48
N ASN A 243 -15.12 13.88 -11.03
CA ASN A 243 -16.03 14.95 -11.43
C ASN A 243 -15.93 16.19 -10.52
N ARG A 244 -15.11 16.13 -9.46
CA ARG A 244 -14.87 17.23 -8.54
C ARG A 244 -13.59 18.01 -8.88
N GLU A 245 -13.36 19.05 -8.12
CA GLU A 245 -12.22 19.95 -8.30
C GLU A 245 -10.88 19.21 -8.24
N MET A 246 -9.98 19.56 -9.18
CA MET A 246 -8.61 19.05 -9.19
C MET A 246 -7.77 19.87 -8.22
N LEU A 247 -7.29 19.24 -7.18
CA LEU A 247 -6.40 19.79 -6.17
C LEU A 247 -4.94 19.54 -6.53
N GLN A 248 -4.06 20.35 -5.96
CA GLN A 248 -2.61 20.12 -6.01
C GLN A 248 -2.13 19.62 -4.66
N ARG A 249 -1.72 18.36 -4.63
CA ARG A 249 -1.20 17.69 -3.44
C ARG A 249 0.30 17.89 -3.35
N VAL A 250 0.74 18.60 -2.33
CA VAL A 250 2.16 18.79 -2.03
C VAL A 250 2.63 17.72 -1.05
N TYR A 251 3.48 16.81 -1.51
CA TYR A 251 4.10 15.79 -0.67
C TYR A 251 5.36 16.30 -0.01
N ALA A 252 5.54 15.92 1.25
CA ALA A 252 6.71 16.25 2.03
C ALA A 252 7.09 15.12 2.99
N THR A 253 8.35 15.12 3.44
CA THR A 253 8.83 14.21 4.49
C THR A 253 9.38 15.00 5.65
N ALA A 254 9.20 14.48 6.87
CA ALA A 254 9.77 15.04 8.09
C ALA A 254 10.26 13.93 9.01
N TRP A 255 11.40 14.19 9.64
CA TRP A 255 12.11 13.29 10.54
C TRP A 255 12.57 14.05 11.78
N LYS A 256 12.93 13.33 12.86
CA LYS A 256 13.37 13.97 14.11
C LYS A 256 14.72 14.72 13.97
N ASP A 257 15.57 14.22 13.09
CA ASP A 257 16.90 14.80 12.84
C ASP A 257 17.35 14.63 11.39
N PRO A 258 18.37 15.39 10.95
CA PRO A 258 18.91 15.30 9.59
C PRO A 258 19.54 13.96 9.24
N THR A 259 19.97 13.16 10.24
CA THR A 259 20.57 11.84 10.02
C THR A 259 19.51 10.87 9.55
N GLN A 260 18.33 10.87 10.17
CA GLN A 260 17.17 10.07 9.74
C GLN A 260 16.71 10.47 8.33
N LEU A 261 16.64 11.78 8.02
CA LEU A 261 16.31 12.22 6.66
C LEU A 261 17.35 11.73 5.64
N LYS A 262 18.63 11.73 5.99
CA LYS A 262 19.71 11.22 5.11
C LYS A 262 19.57 9.70 4.91
N ALA A 263 19.28 8.95 5.98
CA ALA A 263 19.05 7.51 5.89
C ALA A 263 17.81 7.20 5.01
N TYR A 264 16.73 7.94 5.16
CA TYR A 264 15.55 7.82 4.32
C TYR A 264 15.84 8.08 2.84
N LYS A 265 16.59 9.15 2.53
CA LYS A 265 17.01 9.43 1.15
C LYS A 265 17.85 8.31 0.55
N LYS A 266 18.80 7.79 1.34
CA LYS A 266 19.61 6.63 0.93
C LYS A 266 18.74 5.43 0.65
N MET A 267 17.78 5.12 1.53
CA MET A 267 16.81 4.04 1.33
C MET A 267 16.00 4.20 0.04
N LEU A 268 15.53 5.42 -0.26
CA LEU A 268 14.81 5.71 -1.50
C LEU A 268 15.67 5.51 -2.75
N GLU A 269 16.93 5.95 -2.71
CA GLU A 269 17.86 5.75 -3.81
C GLU A 269 18.19 4.27 -4.04
N GLU A 270 18.43 3.54 -2.96
CA GLU A 270 18.61 2.08 -3.03
C GLU A 270 17.36 1.38 -3.55
N ALA A 271 16.15 1.83 -3.13
CA ALA A 271 14.89 1.28 -3.63
C ALA A 271 14.74 1.48 -5.14
N LYS A 272 15.13 2.64 -5.68
CA LYS A 272 15.15 2.87 -7.13
C LYS A 272 16.08 1.93 -7.86
N GLN A 273 17.27 1.67 -7.30
CA GLN A 273 18.24 0.74 -7.87
C GLN A 273 17.77 -0.72 -7.81
N ARG A 274 16.87 -1.04 -6.87
CA ARG A 274 16.26 -2.37 -6.69
C ARG A 274 14.93 -2.52 -7.43
N ASP A 275 14.53 -1.58 -8.28
CA ASP A 275 13.28 -1.69 -9.06
C ASP A 275 13.30 -2.99 -9.88
N HIS A 276 12.37 -3.88 -9.56
CA HIS A 276 12.26 -5.20 -10.18
C HIS A 276 12.05 -5.13 -11.69
N ARG A 277 11.42 -4.07 -12.21
CA ARG A 277 11.20 -3.88 -13.66
C ARG A 277 12.53 -3.65 -14.38
N MET A 278 13.40 -2.82 -13.78
CA MET A 278 14.74 -2.57 -14.29
C MET A 278 15.65 -3.78 -14.12
N LEU A 279 15.68 -4.35 -12.92
CA LEU A 279 16.51 -5.52 -12.61
C LEU A 279 16.07 -6.76 -13.38
N GLY A 280 14.77 -7.00 -13.50
CA GLY A 280 14.21 -8.11 -14.27
C GLY A 280 14.67 -8.09 -15.72
N LYS A 281 14.62 -6.93 -16.36
CA LYS A 281 15.10 -6.72 -17.73
C LYS A 281 16.61 -6.86 -17.84
N LYS A 282 17.37 -6.22 -16.94
CA LYS A 282 18.84 -6.23 -16.95
C LYS A 282 19.44 -7.62 -16.69
N LEU A 283 18.80 -8.41 -15.83
CA LEU A 283 19.25 -9.75 -15.45
C LEU A 283 18.62 -10.87 -16.30
N ASP A 284 17.76 -10.51 -17.24
CA ASP A 284 17.03 -11.47 -18.08
C ASP A 284 16.18 -12.46 -17.25
N LEU A 285 15.37 -11.90 -16.32
CA LEU A 285 14.52 -12.71 -15.45
C LEU A 285 13.13 -12.96 -16.04
N PHE A 286 12.57 -11.95 -16.69
CA PHE A 286 11.25 -12.01 -17.31
C PHE A 286 11.11 -10.96 -18.41
N SER A 287 10.11 -11.14 -19.26
CA SER A 287 9.71 -10.17 -20.26
C SER A 287 8.19 -10.04 -20.35
N ILE A 288 7.74 -8.95 -20.95
CA ILE A 288 6.36 -8.74 -21.41
C ILE A 288 6.45 -8.64 -22.92
N GLN A 289 5.66 -9.45 -23.63
CA GLN A 289 5.64 -9.50 -25.08
C GLN A 289 4.39 -8.77 -25.58
N GLU A 290 4.57 -7.83 -26.49
CA GLU A 290 3.46 -7.05 -27.05
C GLU A 290 2.46 -7.93 -27.81
N ASP A 291 2.95 -8.95 -28.51
CA ASP A 291 2.11 -9.90 -29.24
C ASP A 291 1.19 -10.75 -28.35
N ALA A 292 1.56 -10.92 -27.08
CA ALA A 292 0.75 -11.66 -26.10
C ALA A 292 -0.24 -10.77 -25.35
N GLY A 293 -0.01 -9.46 -25.35
CA GLY A 293 -0.80 -8.48 -24.63
C GLY A 293 -0.13 -7.90 -23.39
N GLY A 294 -0.62 -6.74 -22.96
CA GLY A 294 -0.07 -6.01 -21.82
C GLY A 294 -0.25 -6.74 -20.48
N GLY A 295 0.77 -6.70 -19.63
CA GLY A 295 0.71 -7.26 -18.28
C GLY A 295 0.92 -8.79 -18.17
N LEU A 296 1.05 -9.49 -19.28
CA LEU A 296 1.33 -10.93 -19.30
C LEU A 296 2.84 -11.18 -19.23
N VAL A 297 3.28 -11.80 -18.13
CA VAL A 297 4.70 -11.97 -17.80
C VAL A 297 5.21 -13.33 -18.25
N PHE A 298 6.25 -13.32 -19.10
CA PHE A 298 6.99 -14.50 -19.51
C PHE A 298 8.22 -14.65 -18.62
N TRP A 299 8.26 -15.72 -17.82
CA TRP A 299 9.38 -16.02 -16.95
C TRP A 299 10.50 -16.73 -17.71
N HIS A 300 11.67 -16.11 -17.77
CA HIS A 300 12.87 -16.69 -18.38
C HIS A 300 13.53 -17.71 -17.42
N PRO A 301 14.47 -18.53 -17.91
CA PRO A 301 15.05 -19.60 -17.09
C PRO A 301 15.59 -19.14 -15.72
N LYS A 302 16.30 -18.01 -15.69
CA LYS A 302 16.81 -17.45 -14.40
C LYS A 302 15.70 -16.97 -13.49
N GLY A 303 14.69 -16.29 -14.03
CA GLY A 303 13.53 -15.83 -13.30
C GLY A 303 12.69 -16.98 -12.77
N SER A 304 12.53 -18.04 -13.55
CA SER A 304 11.82 -19.26 -13.17
C SER A 304 12.46 -19.97 -11.96
N VAL A 305 13.79 -19.93 -11.85
CA VAL A 305 14.49 -20.44 -10.65
C VAL A 305 14.15 -19.64 -9.41
N ILE A 306 14.20 -18.29 -9.52
CA ILE A 306 13.85 -17.40 -8.39
C ILE A 306 12.38 -17.59 -8.01
N ARG A 307 11.48 -17.62 -8.99
CA ARG A 307 10.06 -17.85 -8.77
C ARG A 307 9.82 -19.17 -8.02
N ARG A 308 10.42 -20.26 -8.45
CA ARG A 308 10.31 -21.56 -7.78
C ARG A 308 10.77 -21.50 -6.32
N ILE A 309 11.91 -20.88 -6.04
CA ILE A 309 12.43 -20.76 -4.66
C ILE A 309 11.42 -20.03 -3.77
N ILE A 310 10.82 -18.94 -4.28
CA ILE A 310 9.83 -18.17 -3.54
C ILE A 310 8.54 -18.98 -3.35
N GLU A 311 8.08 -19.68 -4.40
CA GLU A 311 6.88 -20.53 -4.33
C GLU A 311 7.06 -21.70 -3.35
N ASP A 312 8.24 -22.33 -3.35
CA ASP A 312 8.56 -23.44 -2.44
C ASP A 312 8.59 -22.94 -0.98
N PHE A 313 9.26 -21.81 -0.71
CA PHE A 313 9.25 -21.18 0.61
C PHE A 313 7.83 -20.82 1.09
N TRP A 314 7.01 -20.28 0.18
CA TRP A 314 5.61 -19.94 0.49
C TRP A 314 4.81 -21.20 0.88
N LYS A 315 4.95 -22.30 0.11
CA LYS A 315 4.26 -23.57 0.38
C LYS A 315 4.69 -24.15 1.73
N GLU A 316 5.98 -24.22 1.99
CA GLU A 316 6.52 -24.72 3.25
C GLU A 316 5.99 -23.90 4.44
N THR A 317 6.04 -22.57 4.35
CA THR A 317 5.54 -21.69 5.41
C THR A 317 4.06 -21.89 5.70
N HIS A 318 3.23 -22.12 4.67
CA HIS A 318 1.80 -22.35 4.86
C HIS A 318 1.51 -23.73 5.43
N ILE A 319 2.21 -24.77 4.97
CA ILE A 319 2.10 -26.14 5.52
C ILE A 319 2.50 -26.14 7.00
N ASP A 320 3.60 -25.51 7.37
CA ASP A 320 4.05 -25.35 8.75
C ASP A 320 3.03 -24.55 9.60
N GLY A 321 2.33 -23.62 8.99
CA GLY A 321 1.23 -22.85 9.58
C GLY A 321 -0.08 -23.64 9.72
N GLY A 322 -0.11 -24.90 9.30
CA GLY A 322 -1.29 -25.79 9.36
C GLY A 322 -2.34 -25.49 8.26
N TYR A 323 -1.87 -25.05 7.08
CA TYR A 323 -2.70 -24.90 5.90
C TYR A 323 -2.57 -26.10 4.98
N ASP A 324 -3.68 -26.55 4.40
CA ASP A 324 -3.72 -27.50 3.30
C ASP A 324 -3.61 -26.76 1.97
N LEU A 325 -2.76 -27.27 1.06
CA LEU A 325 -2.65 -26.70 -0.27
C LEU A 325 -3.78 -27.21 -1.17
N VAL A 326 -4.46 -26.30 -1.83
CA VAL A 326 -5.52 -26.61 -2.78
C VAL A 326 -5.24 -25.98 -4.15
N TYR A 327 -5.87 -26.52 -5.19
CA TYR A 327 -5.79 -26.03 -6.56
C TYR A 327 -7.20 -26.01 -7.15
N SER A 328 -7.58 -24.87 -7.69
CA SER A 328 -8.89 -24.69 -8.33
C SER A 328 -8.75 -24.43 -9.84
N PRO A 329 -9.81 -24.71 -10.64
CA PRO A 329 -9.81 -24.48 -12.08
C PRO A 329 -9.60 -23.02 -12.46
N HIS A 330 -9.04 -22.77 -13.66
CA HIS A 330 -8.86 -21.42 -14.19
C HIS A 330 -10.11 -20.86 -14.86
N ILE A 331 -11.05 -21.71 -15.20
CA ILE A 331 -12.28 -21.38 -15.94
C ILE A 331 -13.46 -22.00 -15.23
N ALA A 332 -14.58 -21.29 -15.17
CA ALA A 332 -15.83 -21.80 -14.64
C ALA A 332 -17.03 -21.33 -15.46
N ASN A 333 -18.15 -22.05 -15.34
CA ASN A 333 -19.41 -21.62 -15.88
C ASN A 333 -19.81 -20.26 -15.32
N ILE A 334 -20.36 -19.38 -16.15
CA ILE A 334 -20.72 -17.99 -15.82
C ILE A 334 -21.64 -17.88 -14.60
N ASN A 335 -22.47 -18.90 -14.37
CA ASN A 335 -23.41 -18.90 -13.25
C ASN A 335 -22.73 -18.83 -11.88
N LEU A 336 -21.51 -19.33 -11.76
CA LEU A 336 -20.72 -19.19 -10.53
C LEU A 336 -20.48 -17.72 -10.20
N TRP A 337 -20.13 -16.92 -11.22
CA TRP A 337 -19.81 -15.50 -11.08
C TRP A 337 -21.07 -14.66 -10.88
N LYS A 338 -22.20 -15.03 -11.49
CA LYS A 338 -23.52 -14.43 -11.24
C LYS A 338 -23.97 -14.71 -9.81
N THR A 339 -23.91 -15.95 -9.36
CA THR A 339 -24.32 -16.36 -8.00
C THR A 339 -23.48 -15.70 -6.91
N SER A 340 -22.17 -15.52 -7.13
CA SER A 340 -21.24 -14.91 -6.18
C SER A 340 -21.21 -13.38 -6.23
N GLY A 341 -21.99 -12.74 -7.12
CA GLY A 341 -22.06 -11.28 -7.28
C GLY A 341 -20.85 -10.65 -7.99
N HIS A 342 -19.85 -11.44 -8.40
CA HIS A 342 -18.67 -10.89 -9.07
C HIS A 342 -19.01 -10.29 -10.43
N PHE A 343 -19.99 -10.83 -11.11
CA PHE A 343 -20.42 -10.35 -12.41
C PHE A 343 -21.06 -8.95 -12.33
N ASP A 344 -21.76 -8.64 -11.24
CA ASP A 344 -22.42 -7.36 -11.07
C ASP A 344 -21.45 -6.23 -10.65
N PHE A 345 -20.41 -6.58 -9.86
CA PHE A 345 -19.51 -5.57 -9.29
C PHE A 345 -18.20 -5.39 -10.04
N TYR A 346 -17.74 -6.41 -10.80
CA TYR A 346 -16.40 -6.41 -11.39
C TYR A 346 -16.39 -6.66 -12.90
N LYS A 347 -17.55 -6.62 -13.57
CA LYS A 347 -17.70 -6.93 -14.99
C LYS A 347 -16.72 -6.16 -15.86
N ASP A 348 -16.55 -4.86 -15.62
CA ASP A 348 -15.69 -3.97 -16.42
C ASP A 348 -14.20 -4.34 -16.35
N GLY A 349 -13.79 -5.06 -15.31
CA GLY A 349 -12.42 -5.54 -15.13
C GLY A 349 -12.22 -7.02 -15.44
N MET A 350 -13.23 -7.72 -15.94
CA MET A 350 -13.17 -9.14 -16.29
C MET A 350 -12.95 -9.32 -17.80
N PHE A 351 -12.29 -10.40 -18.19
CA PHE A 351 -12.27 -10.81 -19.58
C PHE A 351 -13.69 -11.16 -20.04
N ASP A 352 -13.95 -11.04 -21.33
CA ASP A 352 -15.22 -11.44 -21.90
C ASP A 352 -15.49 -12.94 -21.71
N GLN A 353 -16.76 -13.28 -21.60
CA GLN A 353 -17.21 -14.67 -21.52
C GLN A 353 -16.95 -15.42 -22.82
N MET A 354 -16.73 -16.71 -22.70
CA MET A 354 -16.49 -17.62 -23.82
C MET A 354 -17.68 -18.58 -23.98
N ASP A 355 -18.20 -18.73 -25.19
CA ASP A 355 -19.17 -19.75 -25.50
C ASP A 355 -18.43 -21.06 -25.86
N VAL A 356 -18.73 -22.12 -25.10
CA VAL A 356 -18.19 -23.47 -25.32
C VAL A 356 -19.34 -24.47 -25.26
N GLU A 357 -19.65 -25.10 -26.36
CA GLU A 357 -20.71 -26.13 -26.47
C GLU A 357 -22.11 -25.63 -26.03
N ASN A 358 -22.44 -24.37 -26.33
CA ASN A 358 -23.65 -23.64 -25.92
C ASN A 358 -23.74 -23.36 -24.41
N GLU A 359 -22.64 -23.41 -23.71
CA GLU A 359 -22.53 -22.93 -22.33
C GLU A 359 -21.56 -21.76 -22.23
N GLU A 360 -21.90 -20.78 -21.39
CA GLU A 360 -21.03 -19.62 -21.16
C GLU A 360 -20.02 -19.91 -20.05
N TYR A 361 -18.75 -19.74 -20.36
CA TYR A 361 -17.64 -19.86 -19.41
C TYR A 361 -16.92 -18.54 -19.24
N GLN A 362 -16.29 -18.38 -18.07
CA GLN A 362 -15.55 -17.20 -17.69
C GLN A 362 -14.19 -17.56 -17.10
N ILE A 363 -13.14 -16.87 -17.52
CA ILE A 363 -11.82 -16.95 -16.87
C ILE A 363 -11.94 -16.32 -15.48
N ARG A 364 -11.37 -16.96 -14.48
CA ARG A 364 -11.50 -16.55 -13.08
C ARG A 364 -10.87 -15.18 -12.80
N PRO A 365 -11.61 -14.18 -12.33
CA PRO A 365 -11.07 -12.93 -11.81
C PRO A 365 -10.57 -13.05 -10.37
N MET A 366 -11.09 -14.03 -9.63
CA MET A 366 -10.77 -14.33 -8.22
C MET A 366 -10.90 -15.83 -7.93
N ASN A 367 -10.25 -16.32 -6.86
CA ASN A 367 -10.30 -17.74 -6.46
C ASN A 367 -11.41 -18.06 -5.45
N CYS A 368 -11.92 -17.06 -4.71
CA CYS A 368 -12.84 -17.24 -3.60
C CYS A 368 -14.09 -18.07 -3.92
N PRO A 369 -14.81 -17.92 -5.05
CA PRO A 369 -15.98 -18.74 -5.35
C PRO A 369 -15.67 -20.24 -5.46
N PHE A 370 -14.49 -20.60 -5.97
CA PHE A 370 -14.05 -22.00 -6.06
C PHE A 370 -13.83 -22.61 -4.68
N HIS A 371 -13.20 -21.88 -3.77
CA HIS A 371 -13.02 -22.35 -2.38
C HIS A 371 -14.37 -22.51 -1.68
N CYS A 372 -15.35 -21.65 -1.96
CA CYS A 372 -16.72 -21.82 -1.46
C CYS A 372 -17.39 -23.08 -2.02
N LEU A 373 -17.18 -23.41 -3.30
CA LEU A 373 -17.67 -24.65 -3.89
C LEU A 373 -17.04 -25.87 -3.23
N MET A 374 -15.71 -25.88 -3.05
CA MET A 374 -15.00 -26.95 -2.34
C MET A 374 -15.50 -27.12 -0.91
N PHE A 375 -15.77 -26.01 -0.21
CA PHE A 375 -16.35 -26.06 1.13
C PHE A 375 -17.75 -26.65 1.15
N LYS A 376 -18.56 -26.35 0.14
CA LYS A 376 -19.95 -26.82 0.01
C LYS A 376 -20.06 -28.30 -0.39
N ASP A 377 -19.02 -28.87 -1.00
CA ASP A 377 -19.02 -30.23 -1.55
C ASP A 377 -19.17 -31.31 -0.49
N GLU A 378 -18.79 -31.04 0.76
CA GLU A 378 -18.88 -31.93 1.89
C GLU A 378 -19.79 -31.38 3.00
N LEU A 379 -20.50 -32.27 3.67
CA LEU A 379 -21.25 -31.93 4.89
C LEU A 379 -20.26 -31.71 6.05
N ARG A 380 -20.17 -30.47 6.55
CA ARG A 380 -19.21 -30.08 7.59
C ARG A 380 -19.90 -29.70 8.88
N SER A 381 -19.26 -30.03 10.00
CA SER A 381 -19.71 -29.63 11.35
C SER A 381 -18.92 -28.37 11.76
N TYR A 382 -19.48 -27.59 12.70
CA TYR A 382 -18.74 -26.52 13.37
C TYR A 382 -17.45 -26.98 14.07
N ARG A 383 -17.33 -28.27 14.37
CA ARG A 383 -16.15 -28.89 14.97
C ARG A 383 -15.00 -29.07 14.00
N ASP A 384 -15.29 -29.03 12.69
CA ASP A 384 -14.28 -29.12 11.62
C ASP A 384 -13.63 -27.78 11.34
N LEU A 385 -14.11 -26.72 12.00
CA LEU A 385 -13.59 -25.35 11.84
C LEU A 385 -12.54 -25.00 12.91
N PRO A 386 -11.54 -24.18 12.57
CA PRO A 386 -11.34 -23.49 11.30
C PRO A 386 -10.70 -24.40 10.23
N ILE A 387 -11.18 -24.29 8.99
CA ILE A 387 -10.52 -24.87 7.82
C ILE A 387 -9.51 -23.85 7.29
N ARG A 388 -8.31 -24.32 6.97
CA ARG A 388 -7.23 -23.48 6.46
C ARG A 388 -6.75 -24.01 5.13
N TRP A 389 -7.14 -23.36 4.04
CA TRP A 389 -6.69 -23.67 2.69
C TRP A 389 -5.85 -22.55 2.11
N ALA A 390 -4.84 -22.91 1.37
CA ALA A 390 -3.97 -21.98 0.67
C ALA A 390 -3.79 -22.38 -0.79
N GLU A 391 -3.81 -21.42 -1.70
CA GLU A 391 -3.63 -21.61 -3.14
C GLU A 391 -2.71 -20.53 -3.72
N LEU A 392 -1.71 -20.94 -4.51
CA LEU A 392 -1.00 -20.07 -5.43
C LEU A 392 -1.85 -19.87 -6.69
N GLY A 393 -3.00 -19.22 -6.52
CA GLY A 393 -4.04 -19.14 -7.53
C GLY A 393 -3.83 -17.98 -8.49
N THR A 394 -3.52 -18.29 -9.76
CA THR A 394 -3.46 -17.28 -10.83
C THR A 394 -4.84 -16.71 -11.09
N VAL A 395 -4.98 -15.40 -11.15
CA VAL A 395 -6.21 -14.67 -11.48
C VAL A 395 -6.02 -13.82 -12.72
N TYR A 396 -7.12 -13.51 -13.40
CA TYR A 396 -7.12 -12.82 -14.70
C TYR A 396 -8.10 -11.66 -14.66
N ARG A 397 -7.58 -10.43 -14.62
CA ARG A 397 -8.37 -9.20 -14.53
C ARG A 397 -7.55 -7.95 -14.89
#